data_76815b7294089b1b50bf663e4c58bb0c
#
_entry.id   76815b7294089b1b50bf663e4c58bb0c
#
_cell.length_a   1.000
_cell.length_b   1.000
_cell.length_c   1.000
_cell.angle_alpha   90.00
_cell.angle_beta   90.00
_cell.angle_gamma   90.00
#
_symmetry.space_group_name_H-M   'P 1'
#
loop_
_entity.id
_entity.type
_entity.pdbx_description
1 polymer ?
#
loop_
_entity_poly.entity_id
_entity_poly.type
_entity_poly.pdbx_seq_one_letter_code
_entity_poly.pdbx_strand_id
1 'polypeptide(L)'
;MNSGKGTIQELKRKLQSVVVGRSRELELIKGQFDRLEEGSSPLAVIAGDIGIGKTALVRTVLTDLARLNGTCIYSKFEQFGDKGPYIPIVQIIEQITAHMLTLPGKKLDRIRGKLSKELGRDSAFITGLVPQAQRIISNSRRVKGMDYQKLKIRLEKAFQGFLAIAAGELYPLIIAIDDLQWADPASWNIIESINNCETDLYMLLAYRNNLAEYRAKVGPMLDRLAGGKDLQEINLESLTPEEVEGMLEEVFPGGWENLKELVWLIQRKTAGNPLFIKQIINLLLDSEGIH
;
A
#
# COMPACT_ATOMS: atom_id res chain seq x y z
N MET A 1 -19.00 30.53 22.39
CA MET A 1 -19.05 29.08 22.57
C MET A 1 -18.82 28.26 21.28
N ASN A 2 -18.69 28.85 20.08
CA ASN A 2 -18.50 28.10 18.82
C ASN A 2 -17.02 28.00 18.36
N SER A 3 -16.11 28.82 18.89
CA SER A 3 -14.69 28.82 18.49
C SER A 3 -13.89 27.61 19.02
N GLY A 4 -14.22 27.10 20.21
CA GLY A 4 -13.51 25.97 20.81
C GLY A 4 -13.76 24.63 20.11
N LYS A 5 -14.99 24.38 19.60
CA LYS A 5 -15.28 23.13 18.87
C LYS A 5 -14.58 23.02 17.53
N GLY A 6 -14.37 24.14 16.84
CA GLY A 6 -13.59 24.19 15.60
C GLY A 6 -12.13 23.80 15.83
N THR A 7 -11.54 24.33 16.89
CA THR A 7 -10.14 24.04 17.26
C THR A 7 -9.92 22.58 17.63
N ILE A 8 -10.81 21.96 18.43
CA ILE A 8 -10.69 20.54 18.82
C ILE A 8 -10.81 19.63 17.58
N GLN A 9 -11.74 19.89 16.67
CA GLN A 9 -11.87 19.09 15.44
C GLN A 9 -10.64 19.21 14.53
N GLU A 10 -10.03 20.38 14.49
CA GLU A 10 -8.79 20.63 13.74
C GLU A 10 -7.62 19.85 14.36
N LEU A 11 -7.46 19.90 15.69
CA LEU A 11 -6.45 19.14 16.43
C LEU A 11 -6.63 17.63 16.21
N LYS A 12 -7.84 17.10 16.30
CA LYS A 12 -8.13 15.69 16.01
C LYS A 12 -7.78 15.30 14.58
N ARG A 13 -8.08 16.15 13.60
CA ARG A 13 -7.72 15.92 12.20
C ARG A 13 -6.20 15.90 12.04
N LYS A 14 -5.49 16.85 12.64
CA LYS A 14 -4.03 16.90 12.63
C LYS A 14 -3.42 15.69 13.30
N LEU A 15 -3.93 15.27 14.47
CA LEU A 15 -3.51 14.07 15.18
C LEU A 15 -3.68 12.80 14.33
N GLN A 16 -4.75 12.69 13.55
CA GLN A 16 -4.95 11.53 12.67
C GLN A 16 -3.94 11.48 11.52
N SER A 17 -3.57 12.62 10.96
CA SER A 17 -2.67 12.71 9.80
C SER A 17 -1.19 12.70 10.16
N VAL A 18 -0.82 13.00 11.40
CA VAL A 18 0.58 13.12 11.81
C VAL A 18 1.29 11.76 11.77
N VAL A 19 2.47 11.73 11.16
CA VAL A 19 3.40 10.59 11.10
C VAL A 19 4.76 11.06 11.59
N VAL A 20 5.14 10.68 12.80
CA VAL A 20 6.37 11.11 13.48
C VAL A 20 7.31 9.93 13.66
N GLY A 21 8.59 10.20 13.81
CA GLY A 21 9.59 9.20 14.14
C GLY A 21 9.86 8.18 13.04
N ARG A 22 9.54 8.50 11.77
CA ARG A 22 9.69 7.56 10.65
C ARG A 22 10.61 8.06 9.53
N SER A 23 11.46 9.04 9.83
CA SER A 23 12.35 9.65 8.83
C SER A 23 13.31 8.63 8.22
N ARG A 24 13.87 7.74 9.06
CA ARG A 24 14.78 6.68 8.60
C ARG A 24 14.08 5.69 7.68
N GLU A 25 12.89 5.23 8.07
CA GLU A 25 12.11 4.29 7.27
C GLU A 25 11.65 4.92 5.96
N LEU A 26 11.25 6.20 5.98
CA LEU A 26 10.93 6.95 4.77
C LEU A 26 12.12 7.06 3.81
N GLU A 27 13.32 7.36 4.34
CA GLU A 27 14.54 7.42 3.53
C GLU A 27 14.89 6.06 2.91
N LEU A 28 14.80 4.96 3.68
CA LEU A 28 15.05 3.62 3.17
C LEU A 28 14.09 3.25 2.03
N ILE A 29 12.80 3.57 2.18
CA ILE A 29 11.79 3.26 1.16
C ILE A 29 12.00 4.14 -0.09
N LYS A 30 12.32 5.42 0.09
CA LYS A 30 12.61 6.33 -1.02
C LYS A 30 13.89 5.92 -1.75
N GLY A 31 14.94 5.51 -1.03
CA GLY A 31 16.15 4.99 -1.65
C GLY A 31 15.92 3.74 -2.51
N GLN A 32 14.91 2.93 -2.20
CA GLN A 32 14.51 1.85 -3.10
C GLN A 32 13.83 2.37 -4.38
N PHE A 33 13.09 3.47 -4.29
CA PHE A 33 12.50 4.09 -5.48
C PHE A 33 13.56 4.64 -6.45
N ASP A 34 14.63 5.22 -5.94
CA ASP A 34 15.74 5.70 -6.76
C ASP A 34 16.38 4.56 -7.58
N ARG A 35 16.42 3.35 -7.02
CA ARG A 35 16.93 2.15 -7.73
C ARG A 35 16.04 1.71 -8.90
N LEU A 36 14.76 2.08 -8.92
CA LEU A 36 13.90 1.83 -10.08
C LEU A 36 14.41 2.59 -11.32
N GLU A 37 14.91 3.81 -11.13
CA GLU A 37 15.49 4.62 -12.22
C GLU A 37 16.79 4.01 -12.76
N GLU A 38 17.48 3.19 -11.97
CA GLU A 38 18.68 2.43 -12.36
C GLU A 38 18.35 1.12 -13.10
N GLY A 39 17.05 0.86 -13.41
CA GLY A 39 16.61 -0.33 -14.14
C GLY A 39 16.47 -1.58 -13.27
N SER A 40 16.35 -1.43 -11.95
CA SER A 40 16.01 -2.52 -11.05
C SER A 40 14.50 -2.58 -10.77
N SER A 41 14.02 -3.73 -10.29
CA SER A 41 12.62 -3.88 -9.82
C SER A 41 12.65 -4.00 -8.29
N PRO A 42 12.67 -2.87 -7.56
CA PRO A 42 12.83 -2.88 -6.12
C PRO A 42 11.60 -3.44 -5.42
N LEU A 43 11.85 -4.10 -4.28
CA LEU A 43 10.85 -4.67 -3.40
C LEU A 43 11.12 -4.24 -1.97
N ALA A 44 10.19 -3.49 -1.38
CA ALA A 44 10.26 -3.15 0.04
C ALA A 44 9.09 -3.77 0.82
N VAL A 45 9.40 -4.24 2.03
CA VAL A 45 8.42 -4.87 2.91
C VAL A 45 8.41 -4.17 4.26
N ILE A 46 7.26 -3.68 4.67
CA ILE A 46 7.05 -3.04 5.97
C ILE A 46 6.37 -4.05 6.90
N ALA A 47 7.08 -4.47 7.93
CA ALA A 47 6.59 -5.35 8.98
C ALA A 47 6.39 -4.57 10.29
N GLY A 48 5.49 -5.04 11.15
CA GLY A 48 5.30 -4.43 12.47
C GLY A 48 3.99 -4.83 13.12
N ASP A 49 3.84 -4.47 14.38
CA ASP A 49 2.68 -4.79 15.20
C ASP A 49 1.39 -4.07 14.70
N ILE A 50 0.25 -4.51 15.24
CA ILE A 50 -1.02 -3.81 15.03
C ILE A 50 -0.93 -2.38 15.57
N GLY A 51 -1.44 -1.41 14.82
CA GLY A 51 -1.46 0.00 15.26
C GLY A 51 -0.13 0.74 15.19
N ILE A 52 0.98 0.09 14.80
CA ILE A 52 2.33 0.67 14.77
C ILE A 52 2.54 1.74 13.69
N GLY A 53 1.59 1.91 12.78
CA GLY A 53 1.64 2.95 11.76
C GLY A 53 2.00 2.49 10.34
N LYS A 54 2.02 1.19 10.02
CA LYS A 54 2.34 0.66 8.67
C LYS A 54 1.53 1.34 7.56
N THR A 55 0.22 1.31 7.66
CA THR A 55 -0.68 1.95 6.67
C THR A 55 -0.43 3.45 6.54
N ALA A 56 -0.15 4.14 7.65
CA ALA A 56 0.17 5.56 7.63
C ALA A 56 1.47 5.83 6.90
N LEU A 57 2.52 5.05 7.17
CA LEU A 57 3.81 5.14 6.49
C LEU A 57 3.65 4.87 4.98
N VAL A 58 2.95 3.78 4.59
CA VAL A 58 2.67 3.47 3.18
C VAL A 58 2.01 4.66 2.47
N ARG A 59 0.97 5.26 3.07
CA ARG A 59 0.25 6.39 2.48
C ARG A 59 1.12 7.64 2.36
N THR A 60 1.96 7.91 3.35
CA THR A 60 2.92 9.03 3.32
C THR A 60 3.91 8.84 2.17
N VAL A 61 4.51 7.66 2.05
CA VAL A 61 5.41 7.31 0.95
C VAL A 61 4.74 7.50 -0.41
N LEU A 62 3.55 6.94 -0.60
CA LEU A 62 2.82 7.08 -1.88
C LEU A 62 2.51 8.54 -2.20
N THR A 63 2.17 9.35 -1.19
CA THR A 63 1.95 10.80 -1.38
C THR A 63 3.22 11.51 -1.84
N ASP A 64 4.36 11.18 -1.24
CA ASP A 64 5.64 11.78 -1.60
C ASP A 64 6.10 11.33 -3.00
N LEU A 65 5.99 10.03 -3.31
CA LEU A 65 6.35 9.49 -4.63
C LEU A 65 5.44 10.02 -5.75
N ALA A 66 4.15 10.26 -5.45
CA ALA A 66 3.25 10.90 -6.41
C ALA A 66 3.66 12.34 -6.74
N ARG A 67 4.23 13.07 -5.78
CA ARG A 67 4.82 14.41 -6.02
C ARG A 67 6.05 14.37 -6.92
N LEU A 68 6.75 13.24 -6.97
CA LEU A 68 7.86 12.95 -7.88
C LEU A 68 7.39 12.35 -9.22
N ASN A 69 6.13 12.56 -9.60
CA ASN A 69 5.48 12.04 -10.80
C ASN A 69 5.31 10.52 -10.85
N GLY A 70 5.41 9.82 -9.72
CA GLY A 70 5.12 8.40 -9.63
C GLY A 70 3.63 8.11 -9.78
N THR A 71 3.28 7.09 -10.57
CA THR A 71 1.92 6.53 -10.61
C THR A 71 1.74 5.57 -9.45
N CYS A 72 1.03 6.01 -8.41
CA CYS A 72 0.87 5.28 -7.16
C CYS A 72 -0.47 4.56 -7.09
N ILE A 73 -0.42 3.25 -6.88
CA ILE A 73 -1.58 2.36 -6.74
C ILE A 73 -1.55 1.77 -5.33
N TYR A 74 -2.67 1.81 -4.63
CA TYR A 74 -2.80 1.25 -3.28
C TYR A 74 -3.93 0.24 -3.21
N SER A 75 -3.64 -0.92 -2.62
CA SER A 75 -4.65 -1.93 -2.33
C SER A 75 -4.41 -2.56 -0.95
N LYS A 76 -5.42 -3.23 -0.40
CA LYS A 76 -5.38 -3.79 0.94
C LYS A 76 -6.18 -5.08 1.02
N PHE A 77 -5.63 -6.10 1.69
CA PHE A 77 -6.39 -7.29 2.06
C PHE A 77 -7.24 -7.04 3.30
N GLU A 78 -8.45 -7.59 3.34
CA GLU A 78 -9.39 -7.48 4.47
C GLU A 78 -9.53 -8.83 5.17
N GLN A 79 -9.58 -8.82 6.51
CA GLN A 79 -9.71 -10.02 7.34
C GLN A 79 -11.04 -10.75 7.12
N PHE A 80 -12.11 -10.00 6.93
CA PHE A 80 -13.48 -10.49 6.80
C PHE A 80 -14.09 -9.96 5.50
N GLY A 81 -13.63 -10.48 4.37
CA GLY A 81 -14.16 -10.10 3.07
C GLY A 81 -14.96 -11.24 2.44
N ASP A 82 -16.28 -11.12 2.36
CA ASP A 82 -17.18 -12.07 1.64
C ASP A 82 -17.04 -12.02 0.10
N LYS A 83 -16.01 -11.33 -0.41
CA LYS A 83 -15.94 -10.96 -1.82
C LYS A 83 -15.12 -11.90 -2.72
N GLY A 84 -14.64 -13.02 -2.19
CA GLY A 84 -13.89 -14.01 -2.98
C GLY A 84 -12.39 -13.68 -3.18
N PRO A 85 -11.65 -14.55 -3.90
CA PRO A 85 -10.22 -14.38 -4.15
C PRO A 85 -9.95 -13.20 -5.10
N TYR A 86 -8.71 -12.75 -5.13
CA TYR A 86 -8.17 -11.71 -6.04
C TYR A 86 -8.66 -10.27 -5.80
N ILE A 87 -9.43 -9.96 -4.78
CA ILE A 87 -10.01 -8.61 -4.58
C ILE A 87 -8.95 -7.50 -4.67
N PRO A 88 -7.83 -7.54 -3.93
CA PRO A 88 -6.81 -6.50 -4.03
C PRO A 88 -6.17 -6.42 -5.43
N ILE A 89 -6.04 -7.54 -6.12
CA ILE A 89 -5.50 -7.57 -7.48
C ILE A 89 -6.48 -6.91 -8.46
N VAL A 90 -7.77 -7.18 -8.32
CA VAL A 90 -8.83 -6.50 -9.10
C VAL A 90 -8.79 -5.01 -8.86
N GLN A 91 -8.68 -4.55 -7.60
CA GLN A 91 -8.57 -3.14 -7.24
C GLN A 91 -7.33 -2.47 -7.87
N ILE A 92 -6.20 -3.16 -7.93
CA ILE A 92 -4.99 -2.67 -8.61
C ILE A 92 -5.28 -2.43 -10.09
N ILE A 93 -5.87 -3.39 -10.79
CA ILE A 93 -6.21 -3.26 -12.21
C ILE A 93 -7.25 -2.17 -12.45
N GLU A 94 -8.24 -2.03 -11.58
CA GLU A 94 -9.24 -0.97 -11.64
C GLU A 94 -8.60 0.42 -11.58
N GLN A 95 -7.70 0.64 -10.60
CA GLN A 95 -7.00 1.91 -10.44
C GLN A 95 -6.08 2.20 -11.63
N ILE A 96 -5.31 1.22 -12.10
CA ILE A 96 -4.46 1.34 -13.28
C ILE A 96 -5.32 1.68 -14.52
N THR A 97 -6.42 0.96 -14.71
CA THR A 97 -7.36 1.21 -15.81
C THR A 97 -7.93 2.63 -15.75
N ALA A 98 -8.36 3.07 -14.57
CA ALA A 98 -8.85 4.42 -14.37
C ALA A 98 -7.78 5.47 -14.71
N HIS A 99 -6.53 5.25 -14.28
CA HIS A 99 -5.42 6.15 -14.59
C HIS A 99 -5.12 6.17 -16.09
N MET A 100 -5.07 5.03 -16.76
CA MET A 100 -4.87 4.97 -18.22
C MET A 100 -5.94 5.73 -18.99
N LEU A 101 -7.19 5.72 -18.52
CA LEU A 101 -8.30 6.43 -19.15
C LEU A 101 -8.19 7.97 -19.05
N THR A 102 -7.35 8.50 -18.17
CA THR A 102 -7.06 9.95 -18.09
C THR A 102 -5.97 10.41 -19.06
N LEU A 103 -5.26 9.48 -19.69
CA LEU A 103 -4.15 9.80 -20.57
C LEU A 103 -4.62 10.42 -21.91
N PRO A 104 -3.78 11.24 -22.58
CA PRO A 104 -4.07 11.78 -23.90
C PRO A 104 -4.40 10.69 -24.92
N GLY A 105 -5.38 10.96 -25.82
CA GLY A 105 -5.93 9.97 -26.76
C GLY A 105 -4.87 9.17 -27.54
N LYS A 106 -3.83 9.84 -28.08
CA LYS A 106 -2.73 9.16 -28.78
C LYS A 106 -1.98 8.14 -27.91
N LYS A 107 -1.75 8.46 -26.62
CA LYS A 107 -1.09 7.55 -25.68
C LYS A 107 -2.04 6.40 -25.33
N LEU A 108 -3.31 6.69 -25.11
CA LEU A 108 -4.34 5.68 -24.84
C LEU A 108 -4.50 4.70 -25.99
N ASP A 109 -4.52 5.17 -27.25
CA ASP A 109 -4.63 4.31 -28.42
C ASP A 109 -3.41 3.39 -28.59
N ARG A 110 -2.21 3.89 -28.26
CA ARG A 110 -0.99 3.06 -28.21
C ARG A 110 -1.11 1.96 -27.17
N ILE A 111 -1.61 2.28 -25.96
CA ILE A 111 -1.84 1.31 -24.88
C ILE A 111 -2.86 0.26 -25.32
N ARG A 112 -3.98 0.66 -25.92
CA ARG A 112 -4.99 -0.25 -26.48
C ARG A 112 -4.38 -1.25 -27.48
N GLY A 113 -3.54 -0.76 -28.36
CA GLY A 113 -2.82 -1.60 -29.34
C GLY A 113 -1.90 -2.61 -28.68
N LYS A 114 -1.11 -2.17 -27.68
CA LYS A 114 -0.22 -3.05 -26.92
C LYS A 114 -1.00 -4.11 -26.12
N LEU A 115 -2.04 -3.71 -25.37
CA LEU A 115 -2.89 -4.62 -24.62
C LEU A 115 -3.60 -5.64 -25.53
N SER A 116 -4.12 -5.22 -26.67
CA SER A 116 -4.77 -6.13 -27.62
C SER A 116 -3.81 -7.17 -28.19
N LYS A 117 -2.58 -6.78 -28.49
CA LYS A 117 -1.53 -7.69 -29.01
C LYS A 117 -1.06 -8.66 -27.95
N GLU A 118 -0.77 -8.18 -26.74
CA GLU A 118 -0.20 -8.97 -25.63
C GLU A 118 -1.22 -9.95 -25.06
N LEU A 119 -2.40 -9.45 -24.73
CA LEU A 119 -3.42 -10.25 -24.04
C LEU A 119 -4.20 -11.15 -25.00
N GLY A 120 -4.40 -10.72 -26.24
CA GLY A 120 -5.16 -11.49 -27.22
C GLY A 120 -6.49 -12.04 -26.65
N ARG A 121 -6.64 -13.38 -26.65
CA ARG A 121 -7.83 -14.05 -26.09
C ARG A 121 -7.88 -14.00 -24.55
N ASP A 122 -6.75 -13.81 -23.87
CA ASP A 122 -6.67 -13.76 -22.41
C ASP A 122 -7.18 -12.43 -21.84
N SER A 123 -7.38 -11.44 -22.69
CA SER A 123 -8.07 -10.17 -22.36
C SER A 123 -9.42 -10.38 -21.65
N ALA A 124 -10.11 -11.50 -21.96
CA ALA A 124 -11.37 -11.86 -21.33
C ALA A 124 -11.27 -12.08 -19.81
N PHE A 125 -10.11 -12.48 -19.30
CA PHE A 125 -9.90 -12.62 -17.85
C PHE A 125 -9.88 -11.26 -17.17
N ILE A 126 -9.17 -10.29 -17.75
CA ILE A 126 -9.09 -8.94 -17.21
C ILE A 126 -10.46 -8.26 -17.28
N THR A 127 -11.12 -8.28 -18.44
CA THR A 127 -12.43 -7.62 -18.62
C THR A 127 -13.57 -8.32 -17.89
N GLY A 128 -13.43 -9.62 -17.58
CA GLY A 128 -14.38 -10.36 -16.75
C GLY A 128 -14.32 -10.00 -15.27
N LEU A 129 -13.13 -9.69 -14.76
CA LEU A 129 -12.90 -9.26 -13.38
C LEU A 129 -13.07 -7.75 -13.21
N VAL A 130 -12.65 -6.97 -14.21
CA VAL A 130 -12.70 -5.50 -14.24
C VAL A 130 -13.48 -5.04 -15.47
N PRO A 131 -14.82 -4.93 -15.41
CA PRO A 131 -15.64 -4.58 -16.57
C PRO A 131 -15.26 -3.24 -17.22
N GLN A 132 -14.82 -2.25 -16.43
CA GLN A 132 -14.37 -0.96 -16.96
C GLN A 132 -13.12 -1.08 -17.86
N ALA A 133 -12.33 -2.15 -17.74
CA ALA A 133 -11.19 -2.39 -18.62
C ALA A 133 -11.60 -2.64 -20.09
N GLN A 134 -12.88 -2.95 -20.37
CA GLN A 134 -13.41 -3.00 -21.74
C GLN A 134 -13.27 -1.68 -22.49
N ARG A 135 -13.11 -0.55 -21.80
CA ARG A 135 -12.89 0.77 -22.41
C ARG A 135 -11.47 0.90 -22.99
N ILE A 136 -10.54 0.08 -22.54
CA ILE A 136 -9.13 0.07 -23.02
C ILE A 136 -8.74 -1.24 -23.71
N ILE A 137 -9.49 -2.33 -23.47
CA ILE A 137 -9.25 -3.66 -24.04
C ILE A 137 -10.41 -4.01 -24.96
N SER A 138 -10.15 -4.00 -26.27
CA SER A 138 -11.15 -4.37 -27.29
C SER A 138 -11.16 -5.89 -27.54
N ASN A 139 -12.31 -6.45 -27.91
CA ASN A 139 -12.47 -7.84 -28.39
C ASN A 139 -12.29 -8.96 -27.34
N SER A 140 -12.72 -8.77 -26.11
CA SER A 140 -12.76 -9.85 -25.14
C SER A 140 -13.89 -10.86 -25.44
N ARG A 141 -13.54 -12.03 -25.97
CA ARG A 141 -14.50 -13.15 -26.13
C ARG A 141 -14.48 -14.00 -24.88
N ARG A 142 -15.66 -14.33 -24.32
CA ARG A 142 -15.77 -15.21 -23.15
C ARG A 142 -15.04 -16.53 -23.37
N VAL A 143 -14.17 -16.89 -22.44
CA VAL A 143 -13.50 -18.18 -22.39
C VAL A 143 -14.48 -19.20 -21.81
N LYS A 144 -14.80 -20.28 -22.57
CA LYS A 144 -15.69 -21.37 -22.12
C LYS A 144 -14.94 -22.70 -22.14
N GLY A 145 -15.30 -23.60 -21.22
CA GLY A 145 -14.92 -25.03 -21.31
C GLY A 145 -13.41 -25.27 -21.03
N MET A 146 -12.80 -24.58 -20.12
CA MET A 146 -11.40 -24.74 -19.78
C MET A 146 -11.23 -25.47 -18.44
N ASP A 147 -10.24 -26.37 -18.38
CA ASP A 147 -9.78 -26.98 -17.14
C ASP A 147 -9.22 -25.95 -16.17
N TYR A 148 -9.44 -26.16 -14.85
CA TYR A 148 -9.07 -25.21 -13.79
C TYR A 148 -7.57 -24.83 -13.82
N GLN A 149 -6.68 -25.80 -14.04
CA GLN A 149 -5.23 -25.53 -14.07
C GLN A 149 -4.84 -24.63 -15.25
N LYS A 150 -5.42 -24.87 -16.41
CA LYS A 150 -5.22 -24.02 -17.60
C LYS A 150 -5.78 -22.63 -17.41
N LEU A 151 -6.95 -22.55 -16.74
CA LEU A 151 -7.57 -21.27 -16.40
C LEU A 151 -6.65 -20.42 -15.51
N LYS A 152 -6.09 -21.03 -14.44
CA LYS A 152 -5.17 -20.36 -13.51
C LYS A 152 -3.94 -19.81 -14.23
N ILE A 153 -3.25 -20.65 -15.01
CA ILE A 153 -2.03 -20.24 -15.75
C ILE A 153 -2.32 -19.09 -16.71
N ARG A 154 -3.45 -19.13 -17.41
CA ARG A 154 -3.82 -18.07 -18.36
C ARG A 154 -4.22 -16.77 -17.67
N LEU A 155 -4.90 -16.87 -16.52
CA LEU A 155 -5.22 -15.72 -15.68
C LEU A 155 -3.93 -15.03 -15.19
N GLU A 156 -2.98 -15.79 -14.65
CA GLU A 156 -1.68 -15.27 -14.22
C GLU A 156 -0.95 -14.56 -15.36
N LYS A 157 -0.87 -15.16 -16.54
CA LYS A 157 -0.29 -14.56 -17.75
C LYS A 157 -1.00 -13.27 -18.18
N ALA A 158 -2.33 -13.25 -18.10
CA ALA A 158 -3.09 -12.05 -18.43
C ALA A 158 -2.78 -10.89 -17.46
N PHE A 159 -2.66 -11.16 -16.16
CA PHE A 159 -2.24 -10.18 -15.18
C PHE A 159 -0.81 -9.68 -15.43
N GLN A 160 0.13 -10.60 -15.68
CA GLN A 160 1.52 -10.25 -15.99
C GLN A 160 1.59 -9.35 -17.22
N GLY A 161 0.97 -9.75 -18.33
CA GLY A 161 1.00 -8.94 -19.56
C GLY A 161 0.34 -7.58 -19.41
N PHE A 162 -0.77 -7.49 -18.65
CA PHE A 162 -1.41 -6.22 -18.34
C PHE A 162 -0.47 -5.30 -17.53
N LEU A 163 0.15 -5.82 -16.46
CA LEU A 163 1.00 -5.05 -15.58
C LEU A 163 2.33 -4.68 -16.22
N ALA A 164 2.91 -5.54 -17.07
CA ALA A 164 4.11 -5.19 -17.83
C ALA A 164 3.87 -3.99 -18.76
N ILE A 165 2.72 -3.95 -19.45
CA ILE A 165 2.35 -2.79 -20.26
C ILE A 165 2.08 -1.57 -19.38
N ALA A 166 1.39 -1.76 -18.24
CA ALA A 166 1.12 -0.68 -17.31
C ALA A 166 2.43 -0.05 -16.77
N ALA A 167 3.39 -0.86 -16.35
CA ALA A 167 4.68 -0.41 -15.84
C ALA A 167 5.43 0.45 -16.87
N GLY A 168 5.51 0.00 -18.13
CA GLY A 168 6.18 0.76 -19.18
C GLY A 168 5.44 2.03 -19.63
N GLU A 169 4.11 2.08 -19.50
CA GLU A 169 3.32 3.23 -19.95
C GLU A 169 3.01 4.25 -18.86
N LEU A 170 3.03 3.81 -17.59
CA LEU A 170 2.76 4.63 -16.40
C LEU A 170 4.00 4.83 -15.53
N TYR A 171 5.18 4.64 -16.13
CA TYR A 171 6.47 4.75 -15.42
C TYR A 171 6.68 6.15 -14.82
N PRO A 172 7.17 6.23 -13.58
CA PRO A 172 7.40 5.12 -12.64
C PRO A 172 6.08 4.62 -12.02
N LEU A 173 5.87 3.29 -12.01
CA LEU A 173 4.70 2.66 -11.42
C LEU A 173 5.03 2.07 -10.04
N ILE A 174 4.27 2.48 -9.02
CA ILE A 174 4.40 2.01 -7.64
C ILE A 174 3.12 1.29 -7.25
N ILE A 175 3.25 0.04 -6.79
CA ILE A 175 2.12 -0.76 -6.30
C ILE A 175 2.34 -1.07 -4.82
N ALA A 176 1.50 -0.51 -3.97
CA ALA A 176 1.49 -0.81 -2.54
C ALA A 176 0.35 -1.75 -2.18
N ILE A 177 0.67 -2.84 -1.45
CA ILE A 177 -0.30 -3.82 -0.98
C ILE A 177 -0.18 -3.97 0.54
N ASP A 178 -1.26 -3.66 1.25
CA ASP A 178 -1.30 -3.66 2.71
C ASP A 178 -2.00 -4.90 3.26
N ASP A 179 -1.70 -5.21 4.52
CA ASP A 179 -2.28 -6.31 5.31
C ASP A 179 -2.15 -7.70 4.63
N LEU A 180 -0.96 -8.01 4.08
CA LEU A 180 -0.65 -9.28 3.39
C LEU A 180 -0.91 -10.56 4.22
N GLN A 181 -0.95 -10.49 5.53
CA GLN A 181 -1.30 -11.64 6.38
C GLN A 181 -2.70 -12.19 6.07
N TRP A 182 -3.56 -11.41 5.42
CA TRP A 182 -4.91 -11.81 4.98
C TRP A 182 -4.97 -12.29 3.53
N ALA A 183 -3.84 -12.27 2.82
CA ALA A 183 -3.81 -12.68 1.42
C ALA A 183 -4.20 -14.15 1.26
N ASP A 184 -5.04 -14.41 0.27
CA ASP A 184 -5.38 -15.75 -0.17
C ASP A 184 -4.28 -16.34 -1.07
N PRO A 185 -4.16 -17.69 -1.15
CA PRO A 185 -3.09 -18.32 -1.92
C PRO A 185 -3.12 -17.99 -3.42
N ALA A 186 -4.30 -17.69 -3.97
CA ALA A 186 -4.42 -17.38 -5.38
C ALA A 186 -3.93 -15.96 -5.69
N SER A 187 -4.25 -14.98 -4.82
CA SER A 187 -3.69 -13.63 -4.89
C SER A 187 -2.16 -13.63 -4.71
N TRP A 188 -1.63 -14.45 -3.80
CA TRP A 188 -0.18 -14.60 -3.61
C TRP A 188 0.53 -15.06 -4.88
N ASN A 189 -0.01 -16.08 -5.58
CA ASN A 189 0.58 -16.55 -6.84
C ASN A 189 0.67 -15.41 -7.88
N ILE A 190 -0.32 -14.53 -7.92
CA ILE A 190 -0.30 -13.38 -8.83
C ILE A 190 0.75 -12.37 -8.39
N ILE A 191 0.84 -12.02 -7.11
CA ILE A 191 1.87 -11.11 -6.58
C ILE A 191 3.27 -11.64 -6.90
N GLU A 192 3.51 -12.93 -6.66
CA GLU A 192 4.76 -13.61 -6.99
C GLU A 192 5.05 -13.57 -8.49
N SER A 193 4.03 -13.84 -9.32
CA SER A 193 4.17 -13.81 -10.77
C SER A 193 4.50 -12.42 -11.32
N ILE A 194 3.92 -11.37 -10.74
CA ILE A 194 4.22 -9.98 -11.09
C ILE A 194 5.66 -9.63 -10.72
N ASN A 195 6.09 -10.01 -9.54
CA ASN A 195 7.45 -9.73 -9.07
C ASN A 195 8.52 -10.44 -9.91
N ASN A 196 8.19 -11.61 -10.47
CA ASN A 196 9.10 -12.39 -11.33
C ASN A 196 9.13 -11.89 -12.78
N CYS A 197 8.25 -10.97 -13.18
CA CYS A 197 8.35 -10.31 -14.47
C CYS A 197 9.50 -9.30 -14.45
N GLU A 198 10.24 -9.22 -15.55
CA GLU A 198 11.19 -8.12 -15.82
C GLU A 198 10.39 -6.86 -16.15
N THR A 199 9.81 -6.24 -15.11
CA THR A 199 9.01 -5.02 -15.25
C THR A 199 9.58 -3.95 -14.33
N ASP A 200 9.73 -2.75 -14.86
CA ASP A 200 10.19 -1.57 -14.10
C ASP A 200 9.06 -1.06 -13.20
N LEU A 201 8.77 -1.80 -12.13
CA LEU A 201 7.80 -1.38 -11.11
C LEU A 201 8.37 -1.50 -9.70
N TYR A 202 7.97 -0.58 -8.83
CA TYR A 202 8.28 -0.63 -7.42
C TYR A 202 7.15 -1.27 -6.64
N MET A 203 7.43 -2.36 -5.93
CA MET A 203 6.46 -3.04 -5.08
C MET A 203 6.72 -2.73 -3.60
N LEU A 204 5.71 -2.17 -2.93
CA LEU A 204 5.73 -1.86 -1.49
C LEU A 204 4.69 -2.71 -0.78
N LEU A 205 5.14 -3.64 0.05
CA LEU A 205 4.29 -4.59 0.75
C LEU A 205 4.23 -4.27 2.24
N ALA A 206 3.09 -4.52 2.89
CA ALA A 206 2.98 -4.36 4.34
C ALA A 206 2.24 -5.54 4.99
N TYR A 207 2.72 -6.00 6.14
CA TYR A 207 2.09 -7.07 6.89
C TYR A 207 2.27 -6.92 8.41
N ARG A 208 1.45 -7.66 9.19
CA ARG A 208 1.57 -7.74 10.65
C ARG A 208 2.48 -8.90 11.01
N ASN A 209 3.48 -8.62 11.85
CA ASN A 209 4.43 -9.62 12.33
C ASN A 209 4.30 -9.94 13.83
N ASN A 210 3.28 -9.42 14.50
CA ASN A 210 3.05 -9.58 15.94
C ASN A 210 2.64 -11.00 16.35
N LEU A 211 2.06 -11.79 15.45
CA LEU A 211 1.71 -13.18 15.71
C LEU A 211 2.65 -14.12 14.96
N ALA A 212 3.09 -15.19 15.65
CA ALA A 212 3.97 -16.20 15.05
C ALA A 212 3.34 -16.84 13.79
N GLU A 213 2.01 -17.03 13.79
CA GLU A 213 1.26 -17.56 12.65
C GLU A 213 1.34 -16.65 11.41
N TYR A 214 1.36 -15.32 11.58
CA TYR A 214 1.51 -14.39 10.46
C TYR A 214 2.91 -14.47 9.86
N ARG A 215 3.94 -14.52 10.70
CA ARG A 215 5.32 -14.72 10.24
C ARG A 215 5.49 -16.07 9.53
N ALA A 216 4.93 -17.13 10.09
CA ALA A 216 4.98 -18.47 9.49
C ALA A 216 4.24 -18.53 8.15
N LYS A 217 3.17 -17.76 7.98
CA LYS A 217 2.43 -17.67 6.71
C LYS A 217 3.14 -16.81 5.68
N VAL A 218 3.56 -15.60 6.07
CA VAL A 218 4.08 -14.58 5.13
C VAL A 218 5.56 -14.79 4.83
N GLY A 219 6.37 -15.21 5.80
CA GLY A 219 7.81 -15.38 5.64
C GLY A 219 8.21 -16.23 4.43
N PRO A 220 7.74 -17.49 4.30
CA PRO A 220 8.08 -18.34 3.15
C PRO A 220 7.64 -17.75 1.80
N MET A 221 6.61 -16.88 1.81
CA MET A 221 6.14 -16.20 0.62
C MET A 221 7.06 -15.03 0.25
N LEU A 222 7.53 -14.28 1.25
CA LEU A 222 8.53 -13.22 1.04
C LEU A 222 9.86 -13.79 0.56
N ASP A 223 10.30 -14.94 1.08
CA ASP A 223 11.51 -15.63 0.60
C ASP A 223 11.41 -15.98 -0.88
N ARG A 224 10.24 -16.44 -1.35
CA ARG A 224 10.00 -16.70 -2.78
C ARG A 224 9.95 -15.42 -3.61
N LEU A 225 9.32 -14.36 -3.08
CA LEU A 225 9.31 -13.05 -3.73
C LEU A 225 10.72 -12.47 -3.85
N ALA A 226 11.54 -12.63 -2.82
CA ALA A 226 12.93 -12.19 -2.86
C ALA A 226 13.68 -12.87 -4.02
N GLY A 227 13.51 -14.19 -4.19
CA GLY A 227 13.98 -14.93 -5.39
C GLY A 227 15.42 -14.62 -5.86
N GLY A 228 16.29 -14.09 -4.97
CA GLY A 228 17.59 -13.52 -5.29
C GLY A 228 17.58 -12.02 -5.60
N LYS A 229 16.44 -11.34 -5.52
CA LYS A 229 16.34 -9.88 -5.56
C LYS A 229 16.65 -9.29 -4.19
N ASP A 230 17.10 -8.04 -4.20
CA ASP A 230 17.40 -7.28 -3.00
C ASP A 230 16.08 -6.82 -2.34
N LEU A 231 15.62 -7.59 -1.36
CA LEU A 231 14.42 -7.29 -0.57
C LEU A 231 14.80 -6.40 0.61
N GLN A 232 14.27 -5.18 0.64
CA GLN A 232 14.41 -4.28 1.78
C GLN A 232 13.32 -4.56 2.80
N GLU A 233 13.62 -5.24 3.89
CA GLU A 233 12.69 -5.41 5.01
C GLU A 233 12.87 -4.28 6.03
N ILE A 234 11.75 -3.66 6.42
CA ILE A 234 11.66 -2.53 7.36
C ILE A 234 10.73 -2.94 8.50
N ASN A 235 11.30 -3.18 9.67
CA ASN A 235 10.54 -3.50 10.86
C ASN A 235 10.21 -2.22 11.64
N LEU A 236 8.92 -1.88 11.75
CA LEU A 236 8.47 -0.73 12.52
C LEU A 236 8.42 -1.07 14.00
N GLU A 237 9.09 -0.26 14.80
CA GLU A 237 9.09 -0.32 16.25
C GLU A 237 8.13 0.71 16.86
N SER A 238 7.84 0.56 18.15
CA SER A 238 7.09 1.54 18.92
C SER A 238 7.83 2.89 18.96
N LEU A 239 7.08 3.99 19.08
CA LEU A 239 7.67 5.31 19.20
C LEU A 239 8.43 5.44 20.53
N THR A 240 9.60 6.08 20.47
CA THR A 240 10.37 6.44 21.67
C THR A 240 9.69 7.59 22.41
N PRO A 241 10.04 7.86 23.68
CA PRO A 241 9.53 9.02 24.39
C PRO A 241 9.76 10.35 23.67
N GLU A 242 10.93 10.51 23.03
CA GLU A 242 11.29 11.69 22.28
C GLU A 242 10.42 11.86 21.02
N GLU A 243 10.10 10.76 20.35
CA GLU A 243 9.19 10.76 19.20
C GLU A 243 7.75 11.05 19.62
N VAL A 244 7.32 10.59 20.80
CA VAL A 244 6.01 10.93 21.37
C VAL A 244 5.96 12.41 21.74
N GLU A 245 7.03 12.96 22.32
CA GLU A 245 7.16 14.39 22.61
C GLU A 245 7.03 15.21 21.33
N GLY A 246 7.80 14.90 20.30
CA GLY A 246 7.71 15.56 18.99
C GLY A 246 6.32 15.47 18.35
N MET A 247 5.62 14.33 18.50
CA MET A 247 4.24 14.18 18.04
C MET A 247 3.29 15.13 18.76
N LEU A 248 3.43 15.28 20.08
CA LEU A 248 2.60 16.20 20.88
C LEU A 248 2.88 17.66 20.53
N GLU A 249 4.15 18.02 20.37
CA GLU A 249 4.55 19.38 19.96
C GLU A 249 4.02 19.73 18.56
N GLU A 250 4.08 18.81 17.62
CA GLU A 250 3.54 19.02 16.27
C GLU A 250 2.02 19.22 16.30
N VAL A 251 1.29 18.40 17.06
CA VAL A 251 -0.18 18.50 17.16
C VAL A 251 -0.62 19.74 17.95
N PHE A 252 0.13 20.08 19.00
CA PHE A 252 -0.21 21.15 19.95
C PHE A 252 0.92 22.21 20.04
N PRO A 253 1.07 23.06 19.04
CA PRO A 253 2.18 24.04 18.99
C PRO A 253 2.15 25.11 20.08
N GLY A 254 1.09 25.19 20.89
CA GLY A 254 0.98 26.06 22.05
C GLY A 254 1.72 25.58 23.31
N GLY A 255 2.28 24.37 23.27
CA GLY A 255 2.95 23.72 24.39
C GLY A 255 2.00 23.19 25.47
N TRP A 256 2.58 22.41 26.38
CA TRP A 256 1.92 21.83 27.55
C TRP A 256 2.69 22.19 28.81
N GLU A 257 2.00 22.59 29.86
CA GLU A 257 2.59 22.76 31.17
C GLU A 257 3.21 21.46 31.63
N ASN A 258 3.75 20.68 31.73
CA ASN A 258 4.21 19.33 32.13
C ASN A 258 4.27 18.34 30.98
N LEU A 259 4.71 18.76 29.79
CA LEU A 259 4.83 17.90 28.62
C LEU A 259 5.57 16.58 28.93
N LYS A 260 6.67 16.63 29.67
CA LYS A 260 7.46 15.44 30.02
C LYS A 260 6.70 14.43 30.88
N GLU A 261 5.87 14.89 31.83
CA GLU A 261 5.02 14.02 32.65
C GLU A 261 3.92 13.37 31.79
N LEU A 262 3.33 14.14 30.90
CA LEU A 262 2.34 13.62 29.93
C LEU A 262 2.96 12.58 29.00
N VAL A 263 4.13 12.85 28.43
CA VAL A 263 4.88 11.89 27.61
C VAL A 263 5.15 10.60 28.38
N TRP A 264 5.66 10.72 29.60
CA TRP A 264 5.91 9.54 30.46
C TRP A 264 4.63 8.74 30.72
N LEU A 265 3.53 9.41 31.03
CA LEU A 265 2.24 8.74 31.28
C LEU A 265 1.73 8.02 30.02
N ILE A 266 1.76 8.69 28.87
CA ILE A 266 1.36 8.13 27.58
C ILE A 266 2.25 6.92 27.24
N GLN A 267 3.56 7.07 27.35
CA GLN A 267 4.52 5.98 27.07
C GLN A 267 4.26 4.75 27.93
N ARG A 268 4.04 4.96 29.23
CA ARG A 268 3.72 3.87 30.17
C ARG A 268 2.41 3.16 29.85
N LYS A 269 1.40 3.88 29.34
CA LYS A 269 0.08 3.32 29.02
C LYS A 269 -0.01 2.66 27.66
N THR A 270 0.81 3.10 26.71
CA THR A 270 0.71 2.70 25.30
C THR A 270 1.90 1.89 24.82
N ALA A 271 2.97 1.81 25.62
CA ALA A 271 4.28 1.27 25.21
C ALA A 271 4.78 1.88 23.88
N GLY A 272 4.44 3.15 23.61
CA GLY A 272 4.81 3.85 22.39
C GLY A 272 4.02 3.46 21.13
N ASN A 273 2.93 2.68 21.26
CA ASN A 273 2.13 2.31 20.09
C ASN A 273 1.31 3.51 19.58
N PRO A 274 1.53 3.98 18.34
CA PRO A 274 0.89 5.19 17.80
C PRO A 274 -0.64 5.16 17.83
N LEU A 275 -1.26 3.99 17.62
CA LEU A 275 -2.72 3.87 17.66
C LEU A 275 -3.25 4.18 19.07
N PHE A 276 -2.65 3.60 20.08
CA PHE A 276 -3.08 3.81 21.48
C PHE A 276 -2.75 5.22 21.96
N ILE A 277 -1.61 5.79 21.52
CA ILE A 277 -1.27 7.19 21.79
C ILE A 277 -2.38 8.11 21.25
N LYS A 278 -2.74 7.96 19.98
CA LYS A 278 -3.81 8.75 19.33
C LYS A 278 -5.17 8.56 20.03
N GLN A 279 -5.48 7.36 20.51
CA GLN A 279 -6.70 7.10 21.28
C GLN A 279 -6.71 7.84 22.62
N ILE A 280 -5.61 7.78 23.38
CA ILE A 280 -5.51 8.51 24.66
C ILE A 280 -5.65 10.03 24.45
N ILE A 281 -4.94 10.58 23.46
CA ILE A 281 -5.02 12.02 23.16
C ILE A 281 -6.44 12.41 22.75
N ASN A 282 -7.12 11.61 21.92
CA ASN A 282 -8.52 11.85 21.56
C ASN A 282 -9.44 11.84 22.78
N LEU A 283 -9.27 10.91 23.71
CA LEU A 283 -10.04 10.87 24.95
C LEU A 283 -9.81 12.12 25.80
N LEU A 284 -8.56 12.59 25.91
CA LEU A 284 -8.24 13.82 26.62
C LEU A 284 -8.89 15.05 25.97
N LEU A 285 -8.88 15.13 24.64
CA LEU A 285 -9.55 16.20 23.90
C LEU A 285 -11.07 16.18 24.07
N ASP A 286 -11.68 14.99 24.21
CA ASP A 286 -13.13 14.84 24.43
C ASP A 286 -13.57 15.12 25.86
N SER A 287 -12.70 14.92 26.83
CA SER A 287 -13.02 15.11 28.25
C SER A 287 -12.99 16.57 28.71
N GLU A 288 -12.82 17.54 27.80
CA GLU A 288 -12.62 18.96 28.12
C GLU A 288 -11.45 19.24 29.13
N GLY A 289 -10.60 18.22 29.34
CA GLY A 289 -9.49 18.29 30.28
C GLY A 289 -8.26 19.05 29.77
N ILE A 290 -8.36 19.65 28.61
CA ILE A 290 -7.30 20.42 27.97
C ILE A 290 -7.81 21.84 27.76
N HIS A 291 -7.48 22.73 28.72
CA HIS A 291 -7.67 24.17 28.63
C HIS A 291 -6.34 24.84 28.30
#